data_2136f8ac184b753625506859bcb94447
#
_entry.id   2136f8ac184b753625506859bcb94447
#
_cell.length_a   1.000
_cell.length_b   1.000
_cell.length_c   1.000
_cell.angle_alpha   90.00
_cell.angle_beta   90.00
_cell.angle_gamma   90.00
#
_symmetry.space_group_name_H-M   'P 1'
#
loop_
_entity.id
_entity.type
_entity.pdbx_description
1 polymer ?
#
loop_
_entity_poly.entity_id
_entity_poly.type
_entity_poly.pdbx_seq_one_letter_code
_entity_poly.pdbx_strand_id
1 'polypeptide(L)'
;LKLIDKAETLFGDFSAEFHPGHTPGHAFFVLDTEQGEIVFAGDVAHVAAVQFADPTISARYDMDPKRAAAERIDLFTELADSTHLLAGGHLPFPGIGRVRKFGTGFEFLTLPYRDRL
;
A
#
# COMPACT_ATOMS: atom_id res chain seq x y z
N LEU A 1 -5.95 -7.17 -24.16
CA LEU A 1 -5.06 -6.99 -23.02
C LEU A 1 -4.44 -5.60 -23.11
N LYS A 2 -4.60 -4.78 -22.08
CA LYS A 2 -3.94 -3.48 -21.94
C LYS A 2 -2.76 -3.65 -20.99
N LEU A 3 -1.56 -3.25 -21.41
CA LEU A 3 -0.37 -3.23 -20.56
C LEU A 3 -0.25 -1.83 -19.94
N ILE A 4 0.14 -1.79 -18.68
CA ILE A 4 0.39 -0.57 -17.89
C ILE A 4 1.89 -0.51 -17.67
N ASP A 5 2.53 0.57 -18.10
CA ASP A 5 3.96 0.81 -17.92
C ASP A 5 4.28 2.18 -17.29
N LYS A 6 3.24 2.93 -16.96
CA LYS A 6 3.31 4.24 -16.30
C LYS A 6 2.01 4.54 -15.56
N ALA A 7 2.01 5.58 -14.73
CA ALA A 7 0.80 6.06 -14.09
C ALA A 7 -0.26 6.45 -15.13
N GLU A 8 -1.46 5.92 -15.00
CA GLU A 8 -2.58 6.24 -15.89
C GLU A 8 -3.96 6.01 -15.23
N THR A 9 -4.93 6.81 -15.64
CA THR A 9 -6.34 6.55 -15.32
C THR A 9 -6.83 5.36 -16.14
N LEU A 10 -7.42 4.38 -15.45
CA LEU A 10 -7.96 3.16 -16.06
C LEU A 10 -9.41 3.33 -16.47
N PHE A 11 -10.26 3.76 -15.53
CA PHE A 11 -11.67 4.09 -15.75
C PHE A 11 -12.22 4.88 -14.56
N GLY A 12 -13.05 5.90 -14.82
CA GLY A 12 -13.63 6.75 -13.77
C GLY A 12 -12.56 7.30 -12.82
N ASP A 13 -12.76 7.09 -11.53
CA ASP A 13 -11.88 7.53 -10.46
C ASP A 13 -10.82 6.47 -10.07
N PHE A 14 -10.61 5.47 -10.92
CA PHE A 14 -9.66 4.39 -10.71
C PHE A 14 -8.42 4.54 -11.59
N SER A 15 -7.26 4.60 -10.98
CA SER A 15 -5.97 4.77 -11.65
C SER A 15 -4.96 3.68 -11.25
N ALA A 16 -3.89 3.56 -12.03
CA ALA A 16 -2.74 2.74 -11.72
C ALA A 16 -1.48 3.61 -11.63
N GLU A 17 -0.64 3.33 -10.66
CA GLU A 17 0.65 3.96 -10.43
C GLU A 17 1.74 2.90 -10.40
N PHE A 18 2.85 3.19 -11.09
CA PHE A 18 3.93 2.22 -11.26
C PHE A 18 4.93 2.31 -10.12
N HIS A 19 5.01 1.26 -9.30
CA HIS A 19 5.84 1.17 -8.10
C HIS A 19 6.68 -0.12 -8.09
N PRO A 20 7.69 -0.23 -8.97
CA PRO A 20 8.50 -1.44 -9.08
C PRO A 20 9.43 -1.62 -7.87
N GLY A 21 9.71 -2.88 -7.55
CA GLY A 21 10.56 -3.25 -6.41
C GLY A 21 10.29 -4.70 -6.01
N HIS A 22 9.10 -4.98 -5.51
CA HIS A 22 8.67 -6.37 -5.29
C HIS A 22 8.79 -7.17 -6.59
N THR A 23 8.25 -6.65 -7.68
CA THR A 23 8.53 -7.09 -9.05
C THR A 23 8.85 -5.88 -9.93
N PRO A 24 9.45 -6.07 -11.12
CA PRO A 24 9.68 -4.99 -12.07
C PRO A 24 8.39 -4.32 -12.56
N GLY A 25 7.27 -5.04 -12.56
CA GLY A 25 5.97 -4.54 -13.00
C GLY A 25 5.00 -4.24 -11.86
N HIS A 26 5.47 -4.18 -10.61
CA HIS A 26 4.61 -3.90 -9.47
C HIS A 26 3.98 -2.50 -9.59
N ALA A 27 2.70 -2.40 -9.26
CA ALA A 27 1.93 -1.18 -9.34
C ALA A 27 0.98 -1.07 -8.14
N PHE A 28 0.67 0.16 -7.75
CA PHE A 28 -0.48 0.45 -6.89
C PHE A 28 -1.68 0.77 -7.76
N PHE A 29 -2.86 0.44 -7.24
CA PHE A 29 -4.10 0.90 -7.83
C PHE A 29 -4.78 1.84 -6.86
N VAL A 30 -5.22 2.99 -7.34
CA VAL A 30 -5.78 4.06 -6.52
C VAL A 30 -7.22 4.30 -6.93
N LEU A 31 -8.11 4.27 -5.95
CA LEU A 31 -9.50 4.69 -6.09
C LEU A 31 -9.69 6.03 -5.38
N ASP A 32 -9.95 7.07 -6.14
CA ASP A 32 -10.31 8.38 -5.61
C ASP A 32 -11.77 8.37 -5.10
N THR A 33 -11.98 8.89 -3.90
CA THR A 33 -13.31 8.98 -3.29
C THR A 33 -13.51 10.35 -2.65
N GLU A 34 -14.75 10.73 -2.39
CA GLU A 34 -15.07 11.98 -1.68
C GLU A 34 -14.43 12.10 -0.28
N GLN A 35 -13.99 10.98 0.30
CA GLN A 35 -13.40 10.92 1.65
C GLN A 35 -11.86 10.75 1.64
N GLY A 36 -11.26 10.77 0.47
CA GLY A 36 -9.85 10.50 0.24
C GLY A 36 -9.63 9.25 -0.59
N GLU A 37 -8.40 8.91 -0.87
CA GLU A 37 -8.04 7.79 -1.72
C GLU A 37 -8.02 6.47 -0.95
N ILE A 38 -8.25 5.38 -1.69
CA ILE A 38 -7.98 4.02 -1.25
C ILE A 38 -6.84 3.48 -2.13
N VAL A 39 -5.69 3.25 -1.54
CA VAL A 39 -4.50 2.73 -2.23
C VAL A 39 -4.44 1.21 -2.06
N PHE A 40 -4.65 0.48 -3.15
CA PHE A 40 -4.47 -0.97 -3.23
C PHE A 40 -3.00 -1.25 -3.57
N ALA A 41 -2.19 -1.47 -2.55
CA ALA A 41 -0.74 -1.46 -2.67
C ALA A 41 -0.11 -2.82 -3.00
N GLY A 42 -0.91 -3.81 -3.39
CA GLY A 42 -0.41 -5.14 -3.78
C GLY A 42 0.50 -5.75 -2.72
N ASP A 43 1.70 -6.11 -3.15
CA ASP A 43 2.71 -6.78 -2.33
C ASP A 43 3.80 -5.83 -1.79
N VAL A 44 3.42 -4.57 -1.50
CA VAL A 44 4.34 -3.61 -0.87
C VAL A 44 4.76 -4.04 0.54
N ALA A 45 3.89 -4.76 1.25
CA ALA A 45 4.14 -5.32 2.58
C ALA A 45 3.51 -6.71 2.71
N HIS A 46 4.26 -7.67 3.29
CA HIS A 46 3.86 -9.06 3.47
C HIS A 46 3.67 -9.43 4.94
N VAL A 47 4.43 -8.80 5.84
CA VAL A 47 4.38 -9.07 7.28
C VAL A 47 4.16 -7.76 8.01
N ALA A 48 2.89 -7.41 8.23
CA ALA A 48 2.51 -6.14 8.82
C ALA A 48 3.21 -5.87 10.16
N ALA A 49 3.25 -6.86 11.06
CA ALA A 49 3.87 -6.72 12.38
C ALA A 49 5.36 -6.34 12.35
N VAL A 50 6.06 -6.61 11.24
CA VAL A 50 7.50 -6.34 11.07
C VAL A 50 7.71 -5.11 10.21
N GLN A 51 7.09 -5.07 9.01
CA GLN A 51 7.41 -4.09 7.98
C GLN A 51 6.78 -2.71 8.22
N PHE A 52 5.77 -2.60 9.09
CA PHE A 52 5.32 -1.29 9.55
C PHE A 52 6.24 -0.73 10.64
N ALA A 53 6.67 -1.56 11.59
CA ALA A 53 7.60 -1.11 12.64
C ALA A 53 8.98 -0.73 12.07
N ASP A 54 9.46 -1.49 11.08
CA ASP A 54 10.68 -1.21 10.33
C ASP A 54 10.47 -1.43 8.82
N PRO A 55 10.10 -0.40 8.07
CA PRO A 55 9.81 -0.54 6.65
C PRO A 55 11.03 -0.80 5.76
N THR A 56 12.25 -0.76 6.33
CA THR A 56 13.49 -1.12 5.61
C THR A 56 13.62 -2.62 5.42
N ILE A 57 12.90 -3.42 6.21
CA ILE A 57 12.94 -4.88 6.13
C ILE A 57 12.18 -5.35 4.89
N SER A 58 12.89 -6.02 3.98
CA SER A 58 12.33 -6.57 2.74
C SER A 58 11.99 -8.05 2.86
N ALA A 59 11.02 -8.48 2.07
CA ALA A 59 10.70 -9.90 1.93
C ALA A 59 11.78 -10.62 1.12
N ARG A 60 12.01 -11.91 1.41
CA ARG A 60 13.00 -12.73 0.71
C ARG A 60 12.77 -12.80 -0.80
N TYR A 61 11.54 -12.63 -1.23
CA TYR A 61 11.11 -12.73 -2.62
C TYR A 61 10.92 -11.37 -3.30
N ASP A 62 11.33 -10.26 -2.66
CA ASP A 62 11.44 -8.97 -3.35
C ASP A 62 12.57 -9.04 -4.38
N MET A 63 12.26 -8.77 -5.65
CA MET A 63 13.25 -8.85 -6.74
C MET A 63 14.29 -7.73 -6.66
N ASP A 64 13.88 -6.54 -6.20
CA ASP A 64 14.76 -5.43 -5.81
C ASP A 64 14.44 -5.01 -4.37
N PRO A 65 15.09 -5.62 -3.35
CA PRO A 65 14.79 -5.35 -1.96
C PRO A 65 14.97 -3.89 -1.53
N LYS A 66 15.97 -3.19 -2.10
CA LYS A 66 16.24 -1.79 -1.78
C LYS A 66 15.13 -0.88 -2.31
N ARG A 67 14.72 -1.12 -3.54
CA ARG A 67 13.64 -0.37 -4.17
C ARG A 67 12.30 -0.68 -3.51
N ALA A 68 12.00 -1.94 -3.23
CA ALA A 68 10.78 -2.32 -2.51
C ALA A 68 10.68 -1.65 -1.13
N ALA A 69 11.80 -1.54 -0.40
CA ALA A 69 11.84 -0.83 0.87
C ALA A 69 11.62 0.69 0.68
N ALA A 70 12.22 1.30 -0.34
CA ALA A 70 12.02 2.73 -0.63
C ALA A 70 10.57 3.04 -0.97
N GLU A 71 9.95 2.28 -1.90
CA GLU A 71 8.53 2.43 -2.26
C GLU A 71 7.61 2.27 -1.04
N ARG A 72 7.92 1.34 -0.14
CA ARG A 72 7.18 1.13 1.11
C ARG A 72 7.29 2.32 2.06
N ILE A 73 8.50 2.85 2.24
CA ILE A 73 8.75 4.00 3.12
C ILE A 73 8.00 5.23 2.61
N ASP A 74 8.09 5.48 1.30
CA ASP A 74 7.43 6.62 0.67
C ASP A 74 5.91 6.52 0.82
N LEU A 75 5.32 5.36 0.49
CA LEU A 75 3.89 5.11 0.66
C LEU A 75 3.43 5.27 2.11
N PHE A 76 4.13 4.67 3.08
CA PHE A 76 3.73 4.76 4.48
C PHE A 76 3.86 6.17 5.03
N THR A 77 4.85 6.94 4.57
CA THR A 77 5.02 8.35 4.94
C THR A 77 3.86 9.19 4.43
N GLU A 78 3.52 9.05 3.17
CA GLU A 78 2.39 9.73 2.55
C GLU A 78 1.07 9.41 3.24
N LEU A 79 0.78 8.12 3.42
CA LEU A 79 -0.46 7.66 4.06
C LEU A 79 -0.57 8.12 5.51
N ALA A 80 0.55 8.17 6.25
CA ALA A 80 0.54 8.59 7.66
C ALA A 80 0.21 10.08 7.85
N ASP A 81 0.45 10.90 6.84
CA ASP A 81 0.19 12.35 6.85
C ASP A 81 -1.13 12.70 6.10
N SER A 82 -1.94 11.69 5.74
CA SER A 82 -3.17 11.85 4.96
C SER A 82 -4.40 11.21 5.62
N THR A 83 -5.56 11.37 4.97
CA THR A 83 -6.80 10.65 5.31
C THR A 83 -7.01 9.39 4.47
N HIS A 84 -6.09 9.09 3.55
CA HIS A 84 -6.16 7.95 2.64
C HIS A 84 -6.12 6.61 3.37
N LEU A 85 -6.62 5.59 2.74
CA LEU A 85 -6.65 4.22 3.25
C LEU A 85 -5.67 3.34 2.47
N LEU A 86 -5.03 2.43 3.18
CA LEU A 86 -4.23 1.36 2.60
C LEU A 86 -5.05 0.08 2.54
N ALA A 87 -5.07 -0.58 1.39
CA ALA A 87 -5.64 -1.91 1.21
C ALA A 87 -4.57 -2.87 0.64
N GLY A 88 -4.54 -4.09 1.13
CA GLY A 88 -3.57 -5.10 0.69
C GLY A 88 -3.90 -6.51 1.13
N GLY A 89 -3.54 -7.49 0.30
CA GLY A 89 -3.88 -8.91 0.52
C GLY A 89 -3.17 -9.57 1.69
N HIS A 90 -2.04 -9.02 2.14
CA HIS A 90 -1.26 -9.53 3.26
C HIS A 90 -1.47 -8.75 4.57
N LEU A 91 -2.38 -7.78 4.56
CA LEU A 91 -2.69 -7.00 5.75
C LEU A 91 -3.68 -7.75 6.65
N PRO A 92 -3.66 -7.47 7.98
CA PRO A 92 -4.64 -8.05 8.90
C PRO A 92 -6.08 -7.76 8.47
N PHE A 93 -6.97 -8.77 8.62
CA PHE A 93 -8.39 -8.61 8.29
C PHE A 93 -9.01 -7.35 8.91
N PRO A 94 -9.81 -6.59 8.17
CA PRO A 94 -10.37 -6.83 6.83
C PRO A 94 -9.45 -6.45 5.65
N GLY A 95 -8.15 -6.27 5.84
CA GLY A 95 -7.19 -5.97 4.78
C GLY A 95 -7.19 -4.53 4.30
N ILE A 96 -7.91 -3.65 5.02
CA ILE A 96 -8.00 -2.22 4.73
C ILE A 96 -7.94 -1.43 6.05
N GLY A 97 -7.23 -0.30 6.05
CA GLY A 97 -7.03 0.50 7.25
C GLY A 97 -6.24 1.77 7.01
N ARG A 98 -5.83 2.39 8.12
CA ARG A 98 -5.01 3.61 8.12
C ARG A 98 -3.59 3.29 8.53
N VAL A 99 -2.66 4.05 7.98
CA VAL A 99 -1.27 4.09 8.44
C VAL A 99 -1.10 5.29 9.34
N ARG A 100 -0.34 5.15 10.42
CA ARG A 100 0.10 6.28 11.23
C ARG A 100 1.54 6.11 11.66
N LYS A 101 2.21 7.21 11.98
CA LYS A 101 3.55 7.17 12.59
C LYS A 101 3.45 6.59 13.99
N PHE A 102 4.37 5.67 14.31
CA PHE A 102 4.46 5.06 15.64
C PHE A 102 5.91 4.72 15.97
N GLY A 103 6.42 5.28 17.06
CA GLY A 103 7.84 5.15 17.41
C GLY A 103 8.75 5.70 16.31
N THR A 104 9.69 4.90 15.86
CA THR A 104 10.60 5.22 14.73
C THR A 104 10.09 4.75 13.38
N GLY A 105 8.96 4.05 13.33
CA GLY A 105 8.32 3.52 12.13
C GLY A 105 6.86 3.92 12.04
N PHE A 106 6.05 2.94 11.70
CA PHE A 106 4.61 3.10 11.47
C PHE A 106 3.83 1.98 12.15
N GLU A 107 2.52 2.13 12.20
CA GLU A 107 1.58 1.05 12.50
C GLU A 107 0.39 1.08 11.54
N PHE A 108 -0.20 -0.08 11.35
CA PHE A 108 -1.41 -0.26 10.55
C PHE A 108 -2.62 -0.47 11.46
N LEU A 109 -3.61 0.39 11.32
CA LEU A 109 -4.86 0.36 12.07
C LEU A 109 -5.98 -0.10 11.17
N THR A 110 -6.42 -1.34 11.32
CA THR A 110 -7.52 -1.89 10.52
C THR A 110 -8.81 -1.10 10.72
N LEU A 111 -9.58 -0.93 9.65
CA LEU A 111 -10.95 -0.43 9.79
C LEU A 111 -11.80 -1.46 10.53
N PRO A 112 -12.75 -1.02 11.37
CA PRO A 112 -13.68 -1.93 12.01
C PRO A 112 -14.53 -2.65 10.96
N TYR A 113 -14.47 -3.97 10.92
CA TYR A 113 -15.43 -4.75 10.14
C TYR A 113 -16.79 -4.68 10.81
N ARG A 114 -17.80 -4.26 10.06
CA ARG A 114 -19.20 -4.28 10.50
C ARG A 114 -20.00 -5.06 9.48
N ASP A 115 -20.44 -6.22 9.85
CA ASP A 115 -21.46 -6.94 9.10
C ASP A 115 -22.80 -6.18 9.30
N ARG A 116 -23.23 -5.52 8.25
CA ARG A 116 -24.56 -4.91 8.21
C ARG A 116 -25.46 -5.81 7.37
N LEU A 117 -26.08 -6.74 8.02
CA LEU A 117 -27.25 -7.41 7.47
C LEU A 117 -28.42 -6.43 7.39
#